data_97f39f93a636d95aa5ec6152a96c80c9
#
_entry.id   97f39f93a636d95aa5ec6152a96c80c9
#
_cell.length_a   1.000
_cell.length_b   1.000
_cell.length_c   1.000
_cell.angle_alpha   90.00
_cell.angle_beta   90.00
_cell.angle_gamma   90.00
#
_symmetry.space_group_name_H-M   'P 1'
#
loop_
_entity.id
_entity.type
_entity.pdbx_description
1 polymer ?
#
loop_
_entity_poly.entity_id
_entity_poly.type
_entity_poly.pdbx_seq_one_letter_code
_entity_poly.pdbx_strand_id
1 'polypeptide(L)'
;MRTLTIASLFSLIAMPAFAADYNAAMESYLETSIRNWAQTPVLVEAIANQNSETSGMSQADVDALDLQWRAEVGEDQSALISDVLSNDAADFLRTQIESSGGRITEIFIMDAQGLNVAASGTTSDMWQGDEAKFQMTYSVGSDAVHFGEIELDESSQRYQAQISLTIVDTESGAAIGAMTVGVDADSLM
;
A
#
# COMPACT_ATOMS: atom_id res chain seq x y z
N MET A 1 54.27 -12.39 34.18
CA MET A 1 52.94 -11.76 34.03
C MET A 1 52.29 -12.36 32.79
N ARG A 2 51.26 -13.17 32.97
CA ARG A 2 50.51 -13.81 31.88
C ARG A 2 49.21 -13.02 31.70
N THR A 3 49.07 -12.35 30.59
CA THR A 3 47.84 -11.65 30.20
C THR A 3 46.81 -12.65 29.63
N LEU A 4 45.69 -12.82 30.32
CA LEU A 4 44.54 -13.58 29.84
C LEU A 4 43.73 -12.67 28.92
N THR A 5 43.64 -13.04 27.64
CA THR A 5 42.73 -12.40 26.68
C THR A 5 41.39 -13.15 26.72
N ILE A 6 40.34 -12.49 27.22
CA ILE A 6 38.98 -13.03 27.21
C ILE A 6 38.37 -12.67 25.84
N ALA A 7 38.17 -13.66 24.99
CA ALA A 7 37.39 -13.51 23.75
C ALA A 7 35.93 -13.65 24.10
N SER A 8 35.18 -12.52 24.01
CA SER A 8 33.73 -12.53 24.10
C SER A 8 33.13 -13.02 22.79
N LEU A 9 32.55 -14.21 22.80
CA LEU A 9 31.72 -14.73 21.71
C LEU A 9 30.36 -14.01 21.77
N PHE A 10 30.10 -13.11 20.83
CA PHE A 10 28.77 -12.60 20.57
C PHE A 10 28.04 -13.66 19.76
N SER A 11 27.10 -14.37 20.39
CA SER A 11 26.15 -15.23 19.68
C SER A 11 25.09 -14.35 18.98
N LEU A 12 25.14 -14.26 17.65
CA LEU A 12 24.02 -13.77 16.85
C LEU A 12 22.88 -14.79 17.03
N ILE A 13 21.86 -14.40 17.76
CA ILE A 13 20.58 -15.14 17.78
C ILE A 13 19.85 -14.74 16.49
N ALA A 14 19.85 -15.65 15.53
CA ALA A 14 18.98 -15.54 14.34
C ALA A 14 17.52 -15.64 14.79
N MET A 15 16.70 -14.67 14.45
CA MET A 15 15.24 -14.69 14.57
C MET A 15 14.62 -14.94 13.17
N PRO A 16 14.56 -16.17 12.65
CA PRO A 16 13.90 -16.41 11.36
C PRO A 16 12.46 -16.96 11.47
N ALA A 17 11.98 -17.32 12.65
CA ALA A 17 10.69 -18.03 12.76
C ALA A 17 9.46 -17.10 12.65
N PHE A 18 9.51 -15.91 13.23
CA PHE A 18 8.35 -15.02 13.27
C PHE A 18 7.98 -14.40 11.91
N ALA A 19 8.96 -14.01 11.09
CA ALA A 19 8.69 -13.42 9.78
C ALA A 19 8.02 -14.40 8.80
N ALA A 20 8.33 -15.69 8.89
CA ALA A 20 7.72 -16.72 8.04
C ALA A 20 6.23 -16.94 8.39
N ASP A 21 5.87 -16.83 9.68
CA ASP A 21 4.49 -17.00 10.12
C ASP A 21 3.61 -15.82 9.67
N TYR A 22 4.13 -14.58 9.70
CA TYR A 22 3.40 -13.41 9.22
C TYR A 22 3.17 -13.42 7.71
N ASN A 23 4.15 -13.80 6.91
CA ASN A 23 3.99 -13.90 5.46
C ASN A 23 2.89 -14.90 5.08
N ALA A 24 2.85 -16.06 5.72
CA ALA A 24 1.79 -17.05 5.49
C ALA A 24 0.40 -16.53 5.92
N ALA A 25 0.33 -15.77 7.01
CA ALA A 25 -0.91 -15.15 7.46
C ALA A 25 -1.39 -14.04 6.51
N MET A 26 -0.49 -13.19 6.01
CA MET A 26 -0.79 -12.17 4.99
C MET A 26 -1.26 -12.80 3.68
N GLU A 27 -0.59 -13.85 3.21
CA GLU A 27 -1.00 -14.60 2.01
C GLU A 27 -2.40 -15.19 2.19
N SER A 28 -2.67 -15.83 3.33
CA SER A 28 -3.99 -16.35 3.65
C SER A 28 -5.06 -15.26 3.68
N TYR A 29 -4.76 -14.10 4.27
CA TYR A 29 -5.69 -12.99 4.33
C TYR A 29 -5.94 -12.37 2.96
N LEU A 30 -4.91 -12.24 2.14
CA LEU A 30 -5.04 -11.82 0.74
C LEU A 30 -6.02 -12.73 -0.01
N GLU A 31 -5.80 -14.03 0.02
CA GLU A 31 -6.59 -14.99 -0.76
C GLU A 31 -8.03 -15.13 -0.26
N THR A 32 -8.26 -15.09 1.06
CA THR A 32 -9.59 -15.31 1.63
C THR A 32 -10.44 -14.05 1.74
N SER A 33 -9.82 -12.87 1.78
CA SER A 33 -10.52 -11.62 2.08
C SER A 33 -10.32 -10.55 1.01
N ILE A 34 -9.06 -10.21 0.64
CA ILE A 34 -8.79 -9.05 -0.21
C ILE A 34 -9.12 -9.32 -1.69
N ARG A 35 -8.71 -10.48 -2.25
CA ARG A 35 -8.93 -10.80 -3.68
C ARG A 35 -10.39 -10.80 -4.10
N ASN A 36 -11.31 -11.04 -3.17
CA ASN A 36 -12.74 -11.08 -3.46
C ASN A 36 -13.30 -9.74 -3.99
N TRP A 37 -12.64 -8.64 -3.66
CA TRP A 37 -13.09 -7.29 -4.02
C TRP A 37 -12.02 -6.41 -4.68
N ALA A 38 -10.76 -6.82 -4.68
CA ALA A 38 -9.64 -6.02 -5.17
C ALA A 38 -9.77 -5.63 -6.66
N GLN A 39 -10.48 -6.42 -7.46
CA GLN A 39 -10.66 -6.22 -8.91
C GLN A 39 -12.12 -5.79 -9.24
N THR A 40 -12.81 -5.13 -8.30
CA THR A 40 -14.17 -4.65 -8.58
C THR A 40 -14.18 -3.53 -9.61
N PRO A 41 -15.24 -3.43 -10.45
CA PRO A 41 -15.30 -2.43 -11.50
C PRO A 41 -15.05 -1.00 -11.03
N VAL A 42 -15.55 -0.62 -9.84
CA VAL A 42 -15.39 0.74 -9.32
C VAL A 42 -13.91 1.12 -9.12
N LEU A 43 -13.05 0.18 -8.72
CA LEU A 43 -11.62 0.41 -8.56
C LEU A 43 -10.89 0.40 -9.90
N VAL A 44 -11.20 -0.58 -10.75
CA VAL A 44 -10.59 -0.73 -12.08
C VAL A 44 -10.90 0.49 -12.95
N GLU A 45 -12.15 0.94 -12.98
CA GLU A 45 -12.58 2.12 -13.75
C GLU A 45 -11.94 3.42 -13.22
N ALA A 46 -11.83 3.58 -11.90
CA ALA A 46 -11.19 4.76 -11.32
C ALA A 46 -9.71 4.84 -11.74
N ILE A 47 -8.97 3.72 -11.67
CA ILE A 47 -7.58 3.66 -12.12
C ILE A 47 -7.46 3.91 -13.62
N ALA A 48 -8.31 3.29 -14.44
CA ALA A 48 -8.29 3.46 -15.90
C ALA A 48 -8.57 4.91 -16.31
N ASN A 49 -9.51 5.58 -15.64
CA ASN A 49 -9.82 6.99 -15.87
C ASN A 49 -8.63 7.88 -15.55
N GLN A 50 -8.02 7.74 -14.37
CA GLN A 50 -6.85 8.52 -14.00
C GLN A 50 -5.65 8.24 -14.92
N ASN A 51 -5.42 6.98 -15.32
CA ASN A 51 -4.38 6.63 -16.31
C ASN A 51 -4.55 7.40 -17.62
N SER A 52 -5.79 7.65 -18.06
CA SER A 52 -6.05 8.45 -19.27
C SER A 52 -5.60 9.90 -19.11
N GLU A 53 -5.66 10.45 -17.91
CA GLU A 53 -5.27 11.81 -17.57
C GLU A 53 -3.76 11.93 -17.33
N THR A 54 -3.15 10.93 -16.66
CA THR A 54 -1.76 10.97 -16.19
C THR A 54 -0.75 10.39 -17.16
N SER A 55 -1.19 9.64 -18.22
CA SER A 55 -0.31 8.94 -19.16
C SER A 55 0.74 9.82 -19.87
N GLY A 56 0.51 11.12 -19.96
CA GLY A 56 1.43 12.09 -20.57
C GLY A 56 2.28 12.88 -19.57
N MET A 57 2.14 12.64 -18.28
CA MET A 57 2.88 13.36 -17.24
C MET A 57 4.36 13.00 -17.27
N SER A 58 5.20 14.01 -17.14
CA SER A 58 6.62 13.81 -16.87
C SER A 58 6.86 13.56 -15.38
N GLN A 59 8.05 13.03 -15.03
CA GLN A 59 8.40 12.88 -13.61
C GLN A 59 8.34 14.22 -12.86
N ALA A 60 8.68 15.34 -13.51
CA ALA A 60 8.60 16.66 -12.89
C ALA A 60 7.14 17.07 -12.57
N ASP A 61 6.17 16.66 -13.38
CA ASP A 61 4.74 16.89 -13.09
C ASP A 61 4.29 16.05 -11.90
N VAL A 62 4.71 14.78 -11.85
CA VAL A 62 4.45 13.86 -10.72
C VAL A 62 5.06 14.41 -9.43
N ASP A 63 6.33 14.81 -9.46
CA ASP A 63 7.02 15.40 -8.30
C ASP A 63 6.32 16.69 -7.81
N ALA A 64 5.78 17.50 -8.73
CA ALA A 64 5.04 18.71 -8.37
C ALA A 64 3.72 18.41 -7.65
N LEU A 65 2.99 17.37 -8.09
CA LEU A 65 1.77 16.93 -7.41
C LEU A 65 2.08 16.37 -6.01
N ASP A 66 3.15 15.63 -5.87
CA ASP A 66 3.58 15.08 -4.59
C ASP A 66 4.00 16.18 -3.60
N LEU A 67 4.76 17.18 -4.06
CA LEU A 67 5.12 18.35 -3.25
C LEU A 67 3.88 19.14 -2.82
N GLN A 68 2.91 19.32 -3.72
CA GLN A 68 1.65 19.98 -3.41
C GLN A 68 0.87 19.20 -2.34
N TRP A 69 0.71 17.89 -2.51
CA TRP A 69 0.04 17.02 -1.54
C TRP A 69 0.64 17.16 -0.15
N ARG A 70 1.96 16.98 -0.03
CA ARG A 70 2.66 17.09 1.26
C ARG A 70 2.51 18.47 1.92
N ALA A 71 2.42 19.53 1.12
CA ALA A 71 2.18 20.87 1.64
C ALA A 71 0.74 21.08 2.13
N GLU A 72 -0.21 20.34 1.57
CA GLU A 72 -1.65 20.46 1.87
C GLU A 72 -2.13 19.46 2.91
N VAL A 73 -1.32 18.45 3.29
CA VAL A 73 -1.66 17.51 4.38
C VAL A 73 -1.89 18.27 5.69
N GLY A 74 -3.08 18.10 6.26
CA GLY A 74 -3.49 18.78 7.49
C GLY A 74 -4.13 20.15 7.30
N GLU A 75 -4.23 20.66 6.05
CA GLU A 75 -4.97 21.87 5.74
C GLU A 75 -6.49 21.57 5.67
N ASP A 76 -7.31 22.54 6.09
CA ASP A 76 -8.77 22.37 6.14
C ASP A 76 -9.42 22.21 4.75
N GLN A 77 -8.77 22.70 3.70
CA GLN A 77 -9.27 22.67 2.33
C GLN A 77 -8.13 22.40 1.34
N SER A 78 -8.19 21.25 0.71
CA SER A 78 -7.33 20.85 -0.39
C SER A 78 -8.19 20.21 -1.48
N ALA A 79 -8.17 20.75 -2.69
CA ALA A 79 -8.86 20.14 -3.81
C ALA A 79 -8.20 18.81 -4.19
N LEU A 80 -6.86 18.76 -4.24
CA LEU A 80 -6.09 17.56 -4.58
C LEU A 80 -6.38 16.41 -3.62
N ILE A 81 -6.33 16.66 -2.31
CA ILE A 81 -6.65 15.64 -1.29
C ILE A 81 -8.12 15.25 -1.36
N SER A 82 -9.03 16.22 -1.55
CA SER A 82 -10.46 15.96 -1.66
C SER A 82 -10.78 15.07 -2.86
N ASP A 83 -10.15 15.27 -4.01
CA ASP A 83 -10.38 14.46 -5.22
C ASP A 83 -10.02 12.98 -4.98
N VAL A 84 -8.94 12.71 -4.24
CA VAL A 84 -8.53 11.35 -3.88
C VAL A 84 -9.40 10.72 -2.79
N LEU A 85 -9.90 11.52 -1.85
CA LEU A 85 -10.66 11.01 -0.70
C LEU A 85 -12.18 11.02 -0.89
N SER A 86 -12.72 11.72 -1.90
CA SER A 86 -14.16 11.96 -2.03
C SER A 86 -14.74 11.47 -3.36
N ASN A 87 -14.23 10.34 -3.86
CA ASN A 87 -14.75 9.66 -5.05
C ASN A 87 -15.36 8.30 -4.70
N ASP A 88 -16.10 7.70 -5.64
CA ASP A 88 -16.81 6.42 -5.43
C ASP A 88 -15.86 5.28 -5.04
N ALA A 89 -14.63 5.27 -5.57
CA ALA A 89 -13.63 4.28 -5.21
C ALA A 89 -13.18 4.46 -3.75
N ALA A 90 -12.96 5.68 -3.28
CA ALA A 90 -12.61 5.96 -1.88
C ALA A 90 -13.75 5.57 -0.91
N ASP A 91 -15.00 5.80 -1.28
CA ASP A 91 -16.17 5.36 -0.50
C ASP A 91 -16.22 3.83 -0.42
N PHE A 92 -15.95 3.15 -1.53
CA PHE A 92 -15.85 1.70 -1.57
C PHE A 92 -14.73 1.18 -0.64
N LEU A 93 -13.52 1.80 -0.70
CA LEU A 93 -12.40 1.41 0.17
C LEU A 93 -12.76 1.56 1.66
N ARG A 94 -13.41 2.66 2.04
CA ARG A 94 -13.88 2.85 3.43
C ARG A 94 -14.88 1.77 3.86
N THR A 95 -15.78 1.36 2.96
CA THR A 95 -16.71 0.24 3.23
C THR A 95 -15.97 -1.08 3.50
N GLN A 96 -14.82 -1.33 2.82
CA GLN A 96 -14.01 -2.53 3.08
C GLN A 96 -13.35 -2.45 4.46
N ILE A 97 -12.86 -1.28 4.88
CA ILE A 97 -12.32 -1.08 6.24
C ILE A 97 -13.40 -1.37 7.30
N GLU A 98 -14.58 -0.78 7.17
CA GLU A 98 -15.69 -1.00 8.09
C GLU A 98 -16.07 -2.48 8.18
N SER A 99 -16.15 -3.16 7.03
CA SER A 99 -16.50 -4.56 6.92
C SER A 99 -15.44 -5.50 7.50
N SER A 100 -14.19 -5.06 7.60
CA SER A 100 -13.06 -5.85 8.11
C SER A 100 -13.13 -6.11 9.62
N GLY A 101 -13.97 -5.36 10.35
CA GLY A 101 -14.05 -5.44 11.81
C GLY A 101 -12.77 -4.99 12.52
N GLY A 102 -12.03 -4.05 11.93
CA GLY A 102 -10.81 -3.46 12.48
C GLY A 102 -9.52 -4.18 12.08
N ARG A 103 -9.60 -5.16 11.18
CA ARG A 103 -8.40 -5.85 10.64
C ARG A 103 -7.66 -5.01 9.61
N ILE A 104 -8.38 -4.24 8.80
CA ILE A 104 -7.78 -3.33 7.82
C ILE A 104 -7.66 -1.95 8.46
N THR A 105 -6.48 -1.35 8.34
CA THR A 105 -6.16 -0.04 8.90
C THR A 105 -6.26 1.07 7.86
N GLU A 106 -5.84 0.78 6.63
CA GLU A 106 -5.87 1.69 5.50
C GLU A 106 -5.99 0.94 4.17
N ILE A 107 -6.50 1.59 3.14
CA ILE A 107 -6.47 1.10 1.77
C ILE A 107 -6.28 2.28 0.84
N PHE A 108 -5.41 2.15 -0.15
CA PHE A 108 -5.31 3.08 -1.27
C PHE A 108 -4.98 2.36 -2.56
N ILE A 109 -5.36 2.97 -3.68
CA ILE A 109 -5.09 2.48 -5.02
C ILE A 109 -4.30 3.52 -5.80
N MET A 110 -3.40 3.04 -6.64
CA MET A 110 -2.45 3.83 -7.43
C MET A 110 -2.64 3.57 -8.92
N ASP A 111 -2.44 4.59 -9.72
CA ASP A 111 -2.42 4.50 -11.17
C ASP A 111 -1.08 3.94 -11.73
N ALA A 112 -0.93 3.92 -13.05
CA ALA A 112 0.28 3.44 -13.72
C ALA A 112 1.52 4.33 -13.51
N GLN A 113 1.36 5.53 -13.01
CA GLN A 113 2.45 6.44 -12.61
C GLN A 113 2.82 6.28 -11.13
N GLY A 114 2.03 5.53 -10.35
CA GLY A 114 2.17 5.42 -8.91
C GLY A 114 1.53 6.56 -8.13
N LEU A 115 0.68 7.36 -8.76
CA LEU A 115 -0.10 8.42 -8.10
C LEU A 115 -1.34 7.82 -7.45
N ASN A 116 -1.71 8.30 -6.28
CA ASN A 116 -2.95 7.88 -5.61
C ASN A 116 -4.17 8.26 -6.45
N VAL A 117 -5.07 7.29 -6.65
CA VAL A 117 -6.35 7.45 -7.34
C VAL A 117 -7.49 7.63 -6.34
N ALA A 118 -7.46 6.79 -5.32
CA ALA A 118 -8.41 6.83 -4.21
C ALA A 118 -7.75 6.26 -2.96
N ALA A 119 -8.11 6.81 -1.81
CA ALA A 119 -7.62 6.35 -0.53
C ALA A 119 -8.73 6.39 0.53
N SER A 120 -8.66 5.51 1.51
CA SER A 120 -9.58 5.47 2.63
C SER A 120 -9.37 6.61 3.62
N GLY A 121 -8.16 7.15 3.67
CA GLY A 121 -7.70 8.29 4.47
C GLY A 121 -6.53 8.98 3.80
N THR A 122 -6.11 10.13 4.34
CA THR A 122 -4.98 10.90 3.80
C THR A 122 -3.68 10.13 3.97
N THR A 123 -2.97 9.89 2.87
CA THR A 123 -1.62 9.32 2.86
C THR A 123 -0.56 10.38 3.10
N SER A 124 0.66 9.99 3.49
CA SER A 124 1.81 10.90 3.62
C SER A 124 2.15 11.59 2.30
N ASP A 125 2.02 10.84 1.19
CA ASP A 125 2.49 11.20 -0.14
C ASP A 125 1.40 10.97 -1.18
N MET A 126 1.41 11.79 -2.25
CA MET A 126 0.58 11.56 -3.43
C MET A 126 1.20 10.48 -4.32
N TRP A 127 2.53 10.47 -4.42
CA TRP A 127 3.26 9.58 -5.29
C TRP A 127 3.93 8.45 -4.50
N GLN A 128 3.63 7.22 -4.87
CA GLN A 128 4.10 5.98 -4.28
C GLN A 128 5.03 5.20 -5.22
N GLY A 129 5.38 5.78 -6.38
CA GLY A 129 6.07 5.07 -7.45
C GLY A 129 7.52 4.68 -7.14
N ASP A 130 8.16 5.32 -6.16
CA ASP A 130 9.50 4.98 -5.67
C ASP A 130 9.50 3.96 -4.52
N GLU A 131 8.31 3.54 -4.05
CA GLU A 131 8.19 2.63 -2.94
C GLU A 131 8.01 1.16 -3.36
N ALA A 132 8.43 0.24 -2.48
CA ALA A 132 8.37 -1.20 -2.74
C ALA A 132 6.94 -1.68 -3.04
N LYS A 133 5.92 -1.11 -2.39
CA LYS A 133 4.50 -1.44 -2.60
C LYS A 133 4.04 -1.26 -4.04
N PHE A 134 4.63 -0.34 -4.79
CA PHE A 134 4.39 -0.11 -6.22
C PHE A 134 5.40 -0.85 -7.09
N GLN A 135 6.69 -0.74 -6.78
CA GLN A 135 7.76 -1.32 -7.60
C GLN A 135 7.72 -2.83 -7.64
N MET A 136 7.33 -3.49 -6.53
CA MET A 136 7.25 -4.95 -6.43
C MET A 136 5.89 -5.51 -6.86
N THR A 137 4.97 -4.66 -7.31
CA THR A 137 3.64 -5.03 -7.82
C THR A 137 3.47 -4.60 -9.27
N TYR A 138 2.96 -3.43 -9.55
CA TYR A 138 2.70 -2.93 -10.90
C TYR A 138 3.90 -3.10 -11.84
N SER A 139 5.10 -2.73 -11.39
CA SER A 139 6.32 -2.81 -12.22
C SER A 139 6.79 -4.24 -12.50
N VAL A 140 6.31 -5.24 -11.73
CA VAL A 140 6.68 -6.65 -11.90
C VAL A 140 5.72 -7.38 -12.85
N GLY A 141 4.41 -7.09 -12.75
CA GLY A 141 3.41 -7.69 -13.65
C GLY A 141 2.05 -7.93 -13.01
N SER A 142 1.15 -8.52 -13.83
CA SER A 142 -0.27 -8.66 -13.50
C SER A 142 -0.58 -9.51 -12.26
N ASP A 143 0.26 -10.49 -11.96
CA ASP A 143 0.03 -11.43 -10.85
C ASP A 143 0.87 -11.10 -9.61
N ALA A 144 1.60 -9.97 -9.64
CA ALA A 144 2.54 -9.63 -8.60
C ALA A 144 1.85 -9.23 -7.29
N VAL A 145 2.43 -9.71 -6.20
CA VAL A 145 2.04 -9.41 -4.81
C VAL A 145 3.30 -9.08 -4.03
N HIS A 146 3.20 -8.13 -3.13
CA HIS A 146 4.26 -7.77 -2.21
C HIS A 146 3.72 -7.72 -0.78
N PHE A 147 4.45 -8.35 0.14
CA PHE A 147 4.19 -8.28 1.57
C PHE A 147 5.26 -7.40 2.21
N GLY A 148 4.83 -6.26 2.74
CA GLY A 148 5.70 -5.34 3.48
C GLY A 148 6.11 -5.92 4.85
N GLU A 149 7.17 -5.37 5.39
CA GLU A 149 7.57 -5.67 6.78
C GLU A 149 6.53 -5.09 7.76
N ILE A 150 6.51 -5.62 8.98
CA ILE A 150 5.64 -5.06 10.02
C ILE A 150 6.32 -3.81 10.59
N GLU A 151 5.62 -2.70 10.48
CA GLU A 151 6.09 -1.41 10.94
C GLU A 151 5.06 -0.77 11.90
N LEU A 152 5.55 0.11 12.78
CA LEU A 152 4.68 0.94 13.59
C LEU A 152 4.14 2.07 12.73
N ASP A 153 2.84 2.07 12.46
CA ASP A 153 2.18 3.21 11.82
C ASP A 153 2.05 4.36 12.83
N GLU A 154 2.72 5.47 12.53
CA GLU A 154 2.75 6.64 13.41
C GLU A 154 1.37 7.33 13.53
N SER A 155 0.52 7.20 12.53
CA SER A 155 -0.81 7.82 12.51
C SER A 155 -1.79 7.09 13.43
N SER A 156 -1.84 5.76 13.36
CA SER A 156 -2.72 4.92 14.16
C SER A 156 -2.09 4.42 15.47
N GLN A 157 -0.76 4.53 15.62
CA GLN A 157 0.03 3.96 16.72
C GLN A 157 -0.13 2.44 16.85
N ARG A 158 -0.35 1.76 15.72
CA ARG A 158 -0.48 0.30 15.62
C ARG A 158 0.62 -0.29 14.78
N TYR A 159 1.01 -1.51 15.11
CA TYR A 159 1.84 -2.31 14.20
C TYR A 159 0.97 -2.80 13.06
N GLN A 160 1.37 -2.45 11.84
CA GLN A 160 0.69 -2.91 10.63
C GLN A 160 1.65 -3.57 9.66
N ALA A 161 1.13 -4.51 8.90
CA ALA A 161 1.75 -5.06 7.71
C ALA A 161 1.05 -4.49 6.47
N GLN A 162 1.76 -4.35 5.36
CA GLN A 162 1.15 -3.94 4.09
C GLN A 162 1.09 -5.12 3.13
N ILE A 163 -0.08 -5.34 2.55
CA ILE A 163 -0.31 -6.29 1.46
C ILE A 163 -0.58 -5.48 0.22
N SER A 164 0.31 -5.58 -0.76
CA SER A 164 0.19 -4.85 -2.03
C SER A 164 0.04 -5.82 -3.19
N LEU A 165 -0.80 -5.47 -4.16
CA LEU A 165 -1.06 -6.30 -5.34
C LEU A 165 -1.29 -5.44 -6.57
N THR A 166 -0.99 -6.02 -7.73
CA THR A 166 -1.27 -5.40 -9.01
C THR A 166 -2.78 -5.42 -9.29
N ILE A 167 -3.30 -4.29 -9.78
CA ILE A 167 -4.65 -4.19 -10.33
C ILE A 167 -4.57 -4.30 -11.84
N VAL A 168 -5.45 -5.11 -12.41
CA VAL A 168 -5.49 -5.38 -13.84
C VAL A 168 -6.79 -4.90 -14.48
N ASP A 169 -6.69 -4.53 -15.73
CA ASP A 169 -7.86 -4.39 -16.58
C ASP A 169 -8.48 -5.77 -16.83
N THR A 170 -9.74 -5.93 -16.49
CA THR A 170 -10.42 -7.23 -16.49
C THR A 170 -10.68 -7.81 -17.89
N GLU A 171 -10.63 -6.97 -18.94
CA GLU A 171 -10.85 -7.41 -20.32
C GLU A 171 -9.56 -7.86 -20.98
N SER A 172 -8.47 -7.09 -20.80
CA SER A 172 -7.18 -7.35 -21.42
C SER A 172 -6.22 -8.16 -20.55
N GLY A 173 -6.41 -8.17 -19.23
CA GLY A 173 -5.48 -8.73 -18.25
C GLY A 173 -4.20 -7.89 -18.08
N ALA A 174 -4.15 -6.70 -18.65
CA ALA A 174 -3.00 -5.81 -18.51
C ALA A 174 -2.96 -5.17 -17.12
N ALA A 175 -1.77 -5.06 -16.54
CA ALA A 175 -1.56 -4.28 -15.32
C ALA A 175 -1.88 -2.80 -15.58
N ILE A 176 -2.73 -2.21 -14.76
CA ILE A 176 -3.18 -0.80 -14.89
C ILE A 176 -2.79 0.05 -13.69
N GLY A 177 -2.45 -0.56 -12.57
CA GLY A 177 -2.10 0.12 -11.33
C GLY A 177 -1.82 -0.87 -10.21
N ALA A 178 -1.83 -0.38 -8.98
CA ALA A 178 -1.62 -1.21 -7.79
C ALA A 178 -2.57 -0.81 -6.67
N MET A 179 -2.73 -1.71 -5.70
CA MET A 179 -3.44 -1.48 -4.44
C MET A 179 -2.53 -1.83 -3.28
N THR A 180 -2.62 -1.07 -2.21
CA THR A 180 -2.03 -1.39 -0.92
C THR A 180 -3.11 -1.44 0.16
N VAL A 181 -3.06 -2.47 0.97
CA VAL A 181 -3.93 -2.70 2.12
C VAL A 181 -3.07 -2.81 3.37
N GLY A 182 -3.21 -1.86 4.28
CA GLY A 182 -2.64 -1.93 5.62
C GLY A 182 -3.47 -2.86 6.49
N VAL A 183 -2.83 -3.80 7.16
CA VAL A 183 -3.50 -4.80 8.02
C VAL A 183 -2.91 -4.72 9.42
N ASP A 184 -3.75 -4.66 10.42
CA ASP A 184 -3.34 -4.71 11.82
C ASP A 184 -2.60 -6.03 12.10
N ALA A 185 -1.33 -5.93 12.51
CA ALA A 185 -0.46 -7.08 12.69
C ALA A 185 -0.96 -8.05 13.77
N ASP A 186 -1.59 -7.52 14.82
CA ASP A 186 -2.14 -8.35 15.90
C ASP A 186 -3.35 -9.19 15.42
N SER A 187 -4.02 -8.74 14.36
CA SER A 187 -5.18 -9.43 13.76
C SER A 187 -4.81 -10.56 12.81
N LEU A 188 -3.52 -10.68 12.46
CA LEU A 188 -2.99 -11.72 11.57
C LEU A 188 -2.56 -12.99 12.33
N MET A 189 -2.50 -12.95 13.67
CA MET A 189 -2.04 -14.06 14.51
C MET A 189 -3.17 -14.87 15.18
#